data_ff1e72187bd546e0db70ea65dec6b517
#
_entry.id   ff1e72187bd546e0db70ea65dec6b517
#
_cell.length_a   1.000
_cell.length_b   1.000
_cell.length_c   1.000
_cell.angle_alpha   90.00
_cell.angle_beta   90.00
_cell.angle_gamma   90.00
#
_symmetry.space_group_name_H-M   'P 1'
#
loop_
_entity.id
_entity.type
_entity.pdbx_description
1 polymer ?
#
loop_
_entity_poly.entity_id
_entity_poly.type
_entity_poly.pdbx_seq_one_letter_code
_entity_poly.pdbx_strand_id
1 'polypeptide(L)'
;MKFDALNIGRIIVYITIIFSVLDRYVLPKFHVFDPKRLQEICKESIELYGDDSPNYNRTLLFNDLAERLQKEYPKYVTELKWDEWVFNNAGNAMGGMVLLHASISEYLIIFGTPVGTEGHTGIHMAHDYFTILSGQQTFYYAGDVEKRLFKPGDQNHMVRGDKAQYALNGFALELAQGCIPCMLPFGFLEAVTSTMDYQSFGRTVLITARHMGLNLLQGKL
;
A
#
# COMPACT_ATOMS: atom_id res chain seq x y z
N MET A 1 -34.29 -22.57 -11.59
CA MET A 1 -34.56 -21.64 -10.47
C MET A 1 -34.76 -20.26 -11.07
N LYS A 2 -36.00 -19.68 -11.03
CA LYS A 2 -36.19 -18.30 -11.49
C LYS A 2 -35.57 -17.39 -10.45
N PHE A 3 -34.48 -16.69 -10.81
CA PHE A 3 -33.92 -15.63 -9.97
C PHE A 3 -34.90 -14.45 -10.03
N ASP A 4 -35.73 -14.33 -8.99
CA ASP A 4 -36.58 -13.19 -8.78
C ASP A 4 -35.75 -12.00 -8.31
N ALA A 5 -35.98 -10.78 -8.81
CA ALA A 5 -35.26 -9.57 -8.45
C ALA A 5 -35.21 -9.34 -6.93
N LEU A 6 -36.28 -9.75 -6.21
CA LEU A 6 -36.33 -9.69 -4.74
C LEU A 6 -35.31 -10.62 -4.08
N ASN A 7 -35.10 -11.81 -4.62
CA ASN A 7 -34.11 -12.77 -4.10
C ASN A 7 -32.69 -12.30 -4.39
N ILE A 8 -32.42 -11.70 -5.54
CA ILE A 8 -31.13 -11.08 -5.87
C ILE A 8 -30.84 -9.94 -4.88
N GLY A 9 -31.80 -9.05 -4.63
CA GLY A 9 -31.66 -7.97 -3.66
C GLY A 9 -31.34 -8.46 -2.25
N ARG A 10 -32.03 -9.51 -1.78
CA ARG A 10 -31.73 -10.13 -0.47
C ARG A 10 -30.32 -10.71 -0.41
N ILE A 11 -29.87 -11.40 -1.45
CA ILE A 11 -28.51 -11.97 -1.53
C ILE A 11 -27.47 -10.84 -1.45
N ILE A 12 -27.65 -9.76 -2.19
CA ILE A 12 -26.72 -8.60 -2.14
C ILE A 12 -26.67 -8.01 -0.72
N VAL A 13 -27.80 -7.82 -0.07
CA VAL A 13 -27.87 -7.31 1.32
C VAL A 13 -27.10 -8.23 2.28
N TYR A 14 -27.33 -9.55 2.21
CA TYR A 14 -26.60 -10.51 3.07
C TYR A 14 -25.10 -10.50 2.81
N ILE A 15 -24.67 -10.50 1.55
CA ILE A 15 -23.25 -10.41 1.20
C ILE A 15 -22.63 -9.13 1.76
N THR A 16 -23.33 -7.99 1.61
CA THR A 16 -22.85 -6.69 2.11
C THR A 16 -22.73 -6.69 3.64
N ILE A 17 -23.69 -7.27 4.36
CA ILE A 17 -23.65 -7.36 5.83
C ILE A 17 -22.49 -8.26 6.25
N ILE A 18 -22.38 -9.46 5.67
CA ILE A 18 -21.29 -10.41 5.99
C ILE A 18 -19.93 -9.78 5.71
N PHE A 19 -19.77 -9.19 4.54
CA PHE A 19 -18.54 -8.47 4.18
C PHE A 19 -18.21 -7.38 5.20
N SER A 20 -19.21 -6.53 5.56
CA SER A 20 -19.01 -5.42 6.50
C SER A 20 -18.61 -5.93 7.90
N VAL A 21 -19.15 -7.05 8.33
CA VAL A 21 -18.80 -7.67 9.63
C VAL A 21 -17.38 -8.24 9.57
N LEU A 22 -17.05 -9.00 8.53
CA LEU A 22 -15.72 -9.59 8.36
C LEU A 22 -14.65 -8.49 8.32
N ASP A 23 -14.87 -7.49 7.54
CA ASP A 23 -13.92 -6.43 7.28
C ASP A 23 -13.73 -5.47 8.49
N ARG A 24 -14.79 -5.16 9.27
CA ARG A 24 -14.69 -4.28 10.44
C ARG A 24 -14.25 -4.97 11.73
N TYR A 25 -14.59 -6.25 11.90
CA TYR A 25 -14.42 -6.92 13.18
C TYR A 25 -13.49 -8.14 13.13
N VAL A 26 -13.27 -8.71 11.94
CA VAL A 26 -12.43 -9.90 11.77
C VAL A 26 -11.05 -9.53 11.24
N LEU A 27 -10.97 -8.85 10.10
CA LEU A 27 -9.67 -8.49 9.49
C LEU A 27 -8.74 -7.72 10.44
N PRO A 28 -9.19 -6.72 11.25
CA PRO A 28 -8.31 -6.01 12.15
C PRO A 28 -7.63 -6.89 13.22
N LYS A 29 -8.20 -8.06 13.54
CA LYS A 29 -7.58 -9.00 14.49
C LYS A 29 -6.36 -9.71 13.93
N PHE A 30 -6.18 -9.64 12.63
CA PHE A 30 -5.05 -10.21 11.90
C PHE A 30 -3.99 -9.18 11.53
N HIS A 31 -4.18 -7.90 11.90
CA HIS A 31 -3.15 -6.87 11.69
C HIS A 31 -1.96 -7.18 12.60
N VAL A 32 -0.76 -7.18 12.01
CA VAL A 32 0.50 -7.46 12.71
C VAL A 32 1.43 -6.26 12.70
N PHE A 33 1.25 -5.34 11.74
CA PHE A 33 2.10 -4.16 11.64
C PHE A 33 1.53 -3.00 12.47
N ASP A 34 2.36 -2.42 13.34
CA ASP A 34 2.06 -1.17 14.03
C ASP A 34 2.56 0.01 13.17
N PRO A 35 1.66 0.89 12.68
CA PRO A 35 2.05 2.04 11.86
C PRO A 35 3.08 2.95 12.51
N LYS A 36 3.00 3.16 13.84
CA LYS A 36 3.95 4.00 14.56
C LYS A 36 5.33 3.34 14.64
N ARG A 37 5.36 2.02 14.90
CA ARG A 37 6.62 1.27 14.93
C ARG A 37 7.28 1.26 13.55
N LEU A 38 6.50 1.10 12.48
CA LEU A 38 7.02 1.22 11.11
C LEU A 38 7.61 2.61 10.84
N GLN A 39 6.93 3.68 11.27
CA GLN A 39 7.44 5.04 11.14
C GLN A 39 8.77 5.24 11.90
N GLU A 40 8.91 4.69 13.11
CA GLU A 40 10.16 4.73 13.88
C GLU A 40 11.30 4.03 13.12
N ILE A 41 11.07 2.82 12.61
CA ILE A 41 12.04 2.06 11.83
C ILE A 41 12.46 2.85 10.57
N CYS A 42 11.49 3.49 9.88
CA CYS A 42 11.82 4.37 8.77
C CYS A 42 12.74 5.51 9.18
N LYS A 43 12.47 6.18 10.30
CA LYS A 43 13.31 7.28 10.81
C LYS A 43 14.72 6.82 11.13
N GLU A 44 14.88 5.64 11.74
CA GLU A 44 16.20 5.05 12.01
C GLU A 44 17.02 4.86 10.73
N SER A 45 16.40 4.36 9.66
CA SER A 45 17.08 4.17 8.37
C SER A 45 17.35 5.50 7.63
N ILE A 46 16.41 6.46 7.72
CA ILE A 46 16.53 7.80 7.14
C ILE A 46 17.69 8.58 7.80
N GLU A 47 17.86 8.46 9.11
CA GLU A 47 18.98 9.10 9.84
C GLU A 47 20.34 8.65 9.30
N LEU A 48 20.47 7.38 8.90
CA LEU A 48 21.71 6.83 8.37
C LEU A 48 21.95 7.17 6.89
N TYR A 49 20.92 7.05 6.04
CA TYR A 49 21.06 7.05 4.59
C TYR A 49 20.07 7.97 3.86
N GLY A 50 19.27 8.77 4.57
CA GLY A 50 18.27 9.66 4.00
C GLY A 50 18.87 10.90 3.31
N ASP A 51 18.00 11.73 2.73
CA ASP A 51 18.38 12.87 1.88
C ASP A 51 19.31 13.89 2.58
N ASP A 52 19.18 14.07 3.89
CA ASP A 52 20.01 14.99 4.70
C ASP A 52 21.22 14.29 5.36
N SER A 53 21.41 12.99 5.15
CA SER A 53 22.53 12.25 5.72
C SER A 53 23.83 12.48 4.95
N PRO A 54 24.98 12.59 5.63
CA PRO A 54 26.30 12.62 4.96
C PRO A 54 26.58 11.33 4.17
N ASN A 55 25.88 10.24 4.48
CA ASN A 55 26.00 8.95 3.80
C ASN A 55 24.82 8.70 2.84
N TYR A 56 24.19 9.77 2.33
CA TYR A 56 23.03 9.66 1.45
C TYR A 56 23.19 8.60 0.36
N ASN A 57 22.31 7.59 0.40
CA ASN A 57 22.25 6.54 -0.60
C ASN A 57 20.90 5.81 -0.53
N ARG A 58 20.05 6.00 -1.51
CA ARG A 58 18.70 5.38 -1.55
C ARG A 58 18.72 3.87 -1.60
N THR A 59 19.71 3.27 -2.26
CA THR A 59 19.85 1.81 -2.30
C THR A 59 20.17 1.26 -0.91
N LEU A 60 21.08 1.90 -0.20
CA LEU A 60 21.41 1.52 1.19
C LEU A 60 20.24 1.79 2.12
N LEU A 61 19.50 2.90 1.94
CA LEU A 61 18.31 3.21 2.70
C LEU A 61 17.26 2.09 2.62
N PHE A 62 16.98 1.60 1.41
CA PHE A 62 15.97 0.54 1.21
C PHE A 62 16.45 -0.81 1.73
N ASN A 63 17.72 -1.14 1.57
CA ASN A 63 18.28 -2.39 2.11
C ASN A 63 18.27 -2.37 3.65
N ASP A 64 18.76 -1.31 4.29
CA ASP A 64 18.76 -1.17 5.76
C ASP A 64 17.34 -1.21 6.32
N LEU A 65 16.41 -0.47 5.68
CA LEU A 65 15.00 -0.50 6.05
C LEU A 65 14.40 -1.92 5.98
N ALA A 66 14.62 -2.62 4.88
CA ALA A 66 14.11 -3.98 4.69
C ALA A 66 14.70 -4.96 5.71
N GLU A 67 16.01 -4.88 6.01
CA GLU A 67 16.67 -5.70 7.03
C GLU A 67 16.11 -5.43 8.44
N ARG A 68 15.87 -4.16 8.81
CA ARG A 68 15.25 -3.79 10.09
C ARG A 68 13.82 -4.31 10.18
N LEU A 69 13.03 -4.13 9.12
CA LEU A 69 11.65 -4.63 9.07
C LEU A 69 11.62 -6.15 9.16
N GLN A 70 12.52 -6.86 8.49
CA GLN A 70 12.63 -8.32 8.58
C GLN A 70 13.05 -8.78 9.98
N LYS A 71 13.93 -8.05 10.65
CA LYS A 71 14.32 -8.33 12.03
C LYS A 71 13.18 -8.12 13.02
N GLU A 72 12.38 -7.08 12.83
CA GLU A 72 11.22 -6.77 13.69
C GLU A 72 10.06 -7.74 13.43
N TYR A 73 9.80 -8.07 12.15
CA TYR A 73 8.67 -8.92 11.71
C TYR A 73 9.15 -10.16 10.91
N PRO A 74 9.98 -11.05 11.50
CA PRO A 74 10.70 -12.10 10.75
C PRO A 74 9.81 -13.14 10.08
N LYS A 75 8.55 -13.27 10.52
CA LYS A 75 7.58 -14.21 9.92
C LYS A 75 6.82 -13.60 8.74
N TYR A 76 6.77 -12.29 8.65
CA TYR A 76 5.83 -11.59 7.78
C TYR A 76 6.51 -10.76 6.71
N VAL A 77 7.69 -10.18 7.00
CA VAL A 77 8.44 -9.38 6.03
C VAL A 77 9.44 -10.26 5.30
N THR A 78 9.40 -10.22 3.98
CA THR A 78 10.35 -10.95 3.13
C THR A 78 11.56 -10.08 2.82
N GLU A 79 12.64 -10.74 2.39
CA GLU A 79 13.82 -10.05 1.88
C GLU A 79 13.47 -9.12 0.70
N LEU A 80 14.10 -7.95 0.66
CA LEU A 80 13.96 -7.01 -0.46
C LEU A 80 14.58 -7.59 -1.72
N LYS A 81 13.76 -7.80 -2.74
CA LYS A 81 14.19 -8.34 -4.02
C LYS A 81 14.19 -7.27 -5.09
N TRP A 82 15.36 -6.85 -5.51
CA TRP A 82 15.53 -5.80 -6.51
C TRP A 82 14.97 -6.16 -7.89
N ASP A 83 14.89 -7.43 -8.23
CA ASP A 83 14.30 -7.95 -9.47
C ASP A 83 12.77 -8.05 -9.43
N GLU A 84 12.16 -7.87 -8.25
CA GLU A 84 10.68 -7.86 -8.09
C GLU A 84 10.07 -6.45 -8.15
N TRP A 85 10.85 -5.40 -8.43
CA TRP A 85 10.29 -4.09 -8.71
C TRP A 85 9.38 -4.13 -9.95
N VAL A 86 8.19 -3.54 -9.83
CA VAL A 86 7.20 -3.44 -10.89
C VAL A 86 6.68 -2.00 -10.99
N PHE A 87 6.25 -1.60 -12.19
CA PHE A 87 5.49 -0.38 -12.32
C PHE A 87 4.09 -0.56 -11.73
N ASN A 88 3.65 0.46 -11.00
CA ASN A 88 2.30 0.57 -10.49
C ASN A 88 1.72 1.93 -10.91
N ASN A 89 0.51 1.91 -11.47
CA ASN A 89 -0.27 3.11 -11.75
C ASN A 89 -1.60 3.00 -11.03
N ALA A 90 -1.87 3.99 -10.21
CA ALA A 90 -3.10 4.05 -9.43
C ALA A 90 -3.59 5.48 -9.35
N GLY A 91 -4.75 5.77 -9.96
CA GLY A 91 -5.33 7.11 -9.99
C GLY A 91 -4.48 8.15 -10.72
N ASN A 92 -3.78 7.74 -11.78
CA ASN A 92 -2.82 8.53 -12.55
C ASN A 92 -1.48 8.81 -11.82
N ALA A 93 -1.33 8.41 -10.58
CA ALA A 93 -0.04 8.43 -9.90
C ALA A 93 0.74 7.16 -10.25
N MET A 94 1.78 7.31 -11.05
CA MET A 94 2.62 6.23 -11.51
C MET A 94 3.96 6.21 -10.79
N GLY A 95 4.41 5.03 -10.40
CA GLY A 95 5.71 4.82 -9.77
C GLY A 95 6.17 3.38 -9.89
N GLY A 96 7.34 3.09 -9.33
CA GLY A 96 7.78 1.72 -9.07
C GLY A 96 7.35 1.29 -7.67
N MET A 97 7.04 0.03 -7.50
CA MET A 97 6.81 -0.57 -6.20
C MET A 97 7.54 -1.89 -6.04
N VAL A 98 7.90 -2.21 -4.82
CA VAL A 98 8.38 -3.54 -4.42
C VAL A 98 7.64 -3.99 -3.18
N LEU A 99 7.27 -5.27 -3.18
CA LEU A 99 6.46 -5.87 -2.14
C LEU A 99 7.34 -6.43 -1.02
N LEU A 100 7.04 -6.05 0.23
CA LEU A 100 7.66 -6.61 1.43
C LEU A 100 6.72 -7.58 2.17
N HIS A 101 5.40 -7.32 2.10
CA HIS A 101 4.36 -8.20 2.65
C HIS A 101 3.04 -8.05 1.92
N ALA A 102 2.33 -9.17 1.72
CA ALA A 102 0.91 -9.16 1.34
C ALA A 102 0.15 -10.26 2.05
N SER A 103 -0.98 -9.91 2.63
CA SER A 103 -2.00 -10.79 3.16
C SER A 103 -3.39 -10.30 2.78
N ILE A 104 -4.43 -11.00 3.19
CA ILE A 104 -5.81 -10.54 2.94
C ILE A 104 -6.11 -9.22 3.65
N SER A 105 -5.46 -8.97 4.81
CA SER A 105 -5.74 -7.85 5.70
C SER A 105 -4.69 -6.75 5.68
N GLU A 106 -3.50 -7.00 5.14
CA GLU A 106 -2.40 -6.04 5.15
C GLU A 106 -1.53 -6.12 3.90
N TYR A 107 -1.00 -4.97 3.49
CA TYR A 107 -0.09 -4.82 2.36
C TYR A 107 1.02 -3.85 2.72
N LEU A 108 2.28 -4.27 2.62
CA LEU A 108 3.45 -3.44 2.93
C LEU A 108 4.36 -3.39 1.71
N ILE A 109 4.57 -2.18 1.19
CA ILE A 109 5.37 -1.94 -0.01
C ILE A 109 6.31 -0.74 0.17
N ILE A 110 7.39 -0.71 -0.61
CA ILE A 110 8.06 0.55 -0.93
C ILE A 110 7.52 1.00 -2.27
N PHE A 111 6.99 2.22 -2.33
CA PHE A 111 6.46 2.85 -3.54
C PHE A 111 7.13 4.19 -3.78
N GLY A 112 7.31 4.55 -5.03
CA GLY A 112 7.77 5.88 -5.39
C GLY A 112 8.38 5.99 -6.78
N THR A 113 8.93 7.16 -7.05
CA THR A 113 9.49 7.51 -8.35
C THR A 113 10.59 8.56 -8.22
N PRO A 114 11.69 8.45 -8.98
CA PRO A 114 12.74 9.46 -9.01
C PRO A 114 12.38 10.67 -9.88
N VAL A 115 11.30 10.60 -10.68
CA VAL A 115 10.92 11.65 -11.65
C VAL A 115 9.70 12.46 -11.20
N GLY A 116 9.10 12.10 -10.06
CA GLY A 116 7.89 12.72 -9.56
C GLY A 116 6.61 12.19 -10.23
N THR A 117 5.52 12.20 -9.48
CA THR A 117 4.20 11.78 -9.92
C THR A 117 3.10 12.54 -9.18
N GLU A 118 1.92 12.63 -9.78
CA GLU A 118 0.72 13.16 -9.11
C GLU A 118 -0.53 12.41 -9.56
N GLY A 119 -1.51 12.35 -8.69
CA GLY A 119 -2.76 11.69 -9.01
C GLY A 119 -3.76 11.69 -7.86
N HIS A 120 -4.82 10.93 -8.08
CA HIS A 120 -5.87 10.68 -7.12
C HIS A 120 -5.54 9.43 -6.30
N THR A 121 -5.77 9.46 -4.99
CA THR A 121 -5.48 8.29 -4.12
C THR A 121 -6.32 7.06 -4.43
N GLY A 122 -7.44 7.21 -5.13
CA GLY A 122 -8.49 6.18 -5.18
C GLY A 122 -9.35 6.20 -3.90
N ILE A 123 -10.36 5.33 -3.86
CA ILE A 123 -11.16 5.05 -2.65
C ILE A 123 -10.91 3.59 -2.30
N HIS A 124 -10.27 3.35 -1.16
CA HIS A 124 -9.91 2.01 -0.74
C HIS A 124 -10.65 1.56 0.51
N MET A 125 -10.86 0.25 0.61
CA MET A 125 -11.43 -0.42 1.79
C MET A 125 -10.33 -0.77 2.80
N ALA A 126 -9.36 0.13 2.95
CA ALA A 126 -8.21 0.02 3.85
C ALA A 126 -7.84 1.38 4.40
N HIS A 127 -7.24 1.41 5.58
CA HIS A 127 -6.45 2.54 6.06
C HIS A 127 -5.09 2.49 5.36
N ASP A 128 -4.58 3.65 4.98
CA ASP A 128 -3.29 3.78 4.33
C ASP A 128 -2.37 4.67 5.15
N TYR A 129 -1.19 4.15 5.49
CA TYR A 129 -0.14 4.82 6.24
C TYR A 129 1.08 4.96 5.35
N PHE A 130 1.31 6.17 4.89
CA PHE A 130 2.32 6.50 3.89
C PHE A 130 3.47 7.27 4.55
N THR A 131 4.57 6.59 4.88
CA THR A 131 5.74 7.17 5.54
C THR A 131 6.78 7.57 4.50
N ILE A 132 7.10 8.85 4.40
CA ILE A 132 8.06 9.36 3.43
C ILE A 132 9.48 8.91 3.79
N LEU A 133 10.17 8.27 2.86
CA LEU A 133 11.54 7.80 2.99
C LEU A 133 12.54 8.79 2.40
N SER A 134 12.21 9.39 1.26
CA SER A 134 13.03 10.40 0.57
C SER A 134 12.17 11.34 -0.23
N GLY A 135 12.64 12.57 -0.43
CA GLY A 135 11.93 13.61 -1.16
C GLY A 135 10.76 14.20 -0.36
N GLN A 136 9.58 14.32 -0.98
CA GLN A 136 8.40 14.91 -0.32
C GLN A 136 7.10 14.46 -0.94
N GLN A 137 6.04 14.43 -0.13
CA GLN A 137 4.65 14.30 -0.58
C GLN A 137 3.91 15.61 -0.31
N THR A 138 3.15 16.09 -1.30
CA THR A 138 2.10 17.09 -1.10
C THR A 138 0.74 16.43 -1.23
N PHE A 139 -0.21 16.87 -0.41
CA PHE A 139 -1.49 16.21 -0.27
C PHE A 139 -2.59 17.23 0.08
N TYR A 140 -3.80 17.06 -0.47
CA TYR A 140 -4.95 17.87 -0.08
C TYR A 140 -6.28 17.13 -0.34
N TYR A 141 -7.29 17.44 0.48
CA TYR A 141 -8.68 16.98 0.27
C TYR A 141 -9.46 18.00 -0.58
N ALA A 142 -10.47 17.52 -1.28
CA ALA A 142 -11.37 18.42 -2.03
C ALA A 142 -12.00 19.45 -1.06
N GLY A 143 -11.77 20.73 -1.34
CA GLY A 143 -12.18 21.86 -0.50
C GLY A 143 -11.07 22.47 0.35
N ASP A 144 -9.94 21.79 0.53
CA ASP A 144 -8.75 22.43 1.12
C ASP A 144 -8.23 23.51 0.15
N VAL A 145 -7.87 24.68 0.66
CA VAL A 145 -7.26 25.77 -0.12
C VAL A 145 -5.74 25.78 0.01
N GLU A 146 -5.20 25.03 0.96
CA GLU A 146 -3.77 24.86 1.20
C GLU A 146 -3.40 23.39 1.16
N LYS A 147 -2.21 23.12 0.61
CA LYS A 147 -1.66 21.76 0.59
C LYS A 147 -1.01 21.41 1.93
N ARG A 148 -1.09 20.15 2.30
CA ARG A 148 -0.29 19.55 3.38
C ARG A 148 1.02 19.06 2.79
N LEU A 149 2.12 19.21 3.53
CA LEU A 149 3.45 18.77 3.12
C LEU A 149 3.97 17.73 4.10
N PHE A 150 4.42 16.59 3.57
CA PHE A 150 5.05 15.52 4.32
C PHE A 150 6.49 15.35 3.82
N LYS A 151 7.46 15.32 4.75
CA LYS A 151 8.90 15.20 4.53
C LYS A 151 9.41 13.84 5.01
N PRO A 152 10.67 13.47 4.73
CA PRO A 152 11.24 12.22 5.22
C PRO A 152 11.02 12.04 6.73
N GLY A 153 10.51 10.87 7.11
CA GLY A 153 10.11 10.55 8.48
C GLY A 153 8.69 10.95 8.87
N ASP A 154 8.00 11.82 8.11
CA ASP A 154 6.58 12.10 8.33
C ASP A 154 5.72 10.95 7.79
N GLN A 155 4.60 10.70 8.47
CA GLN A 155 3.62 9.71 8.05
C GLN A 155 2.28 10.38 7.76
N ASN A 156 1.81 10.24 6.53
CA ASN A 156 0.45 10.59 6.14
C ASN A 156 -0.47 9.40 6.43
N HIS A 157 -1.57 9.62 7.14
CA HIS A 157 -2.59 8.60 7.38
C HIS A 157 -3.87 8.98 6.66
N MET A 158 -4.22 8.21 5.66
CA MET A 158 -5.49 8.31 4.95
C MET A 158 -6.46 7.28 5.53
N VAL A 159 -7.61 7.77 5.98
CA VAL A 159 -8.64 6.93 6.57
C VAL A 159 -9.36 6.17 5.47
N ARG A 160 -9.73 4.93 5.76
CA ARG A 160 -10.53 4.09 4.90
C ARG A 160 -11.74 4.81 4.32
N GLY A 161 -11.92 4.75 3.01
CA GLY A 161 -13.01 5.39 2.28
C GLY A 161 -12.75 6.85 1.93
N ASP A 162 -11.68 7.46 2.44
CA ASP A 162 -11.24 8.79 2.05
C ASP A 162 -10.69 8.82 0.63
N LYS A 163 -10.63 10.02 0.07
CA LYS A 163 -10.06 10.31 -1.23
C LYS A 163 -9.42 11.68 -1.23
N ALA A 164 -8.29 11.79 -1.88
CA ALA A 164 -7.52 13.01 -1.97
C ALA A 164 -6.73 13.07 -3.28
N GLN A 165 -6.18 14.22 -3.60
CA GLN A 165 -5.12 14.35 -4.58
C GLN A 165 -3.77 14.44 -3.87
N TYR A 166 -2.75 13.82 -4.43
CA TYR A 166 -1.38 13.93 -3.94
C TYR A 166 -0.38 14.02 -5.08
N ALA A 167 0.78 14.59 -4.76
CA ALA A 167 1.96 14.48 -5.59
C ALA A 167 3.11 13.94 -4.75
N LEU A 168 3.90 13.02 -5.31
CA LEU A 168 5.07 12.42 -4.67
C LEU A 168 6.30 12.65 -5.54
N ASN A 169 7.33 13.23 -4.96
CA ASN A 169 8.66 13.31 -5.56
C ASN A 169 9.64 12.60 -4.63
N GLY A 170 9.87 11.32 -4.86
CA GLY A 170 10.68 10.48 -4.00
C GLY A 170 10.03 9.13 -3.72
N PHE A 171 10.25 8.59 -2.54
CA PHE A 171 9.83 7.24 -2.14
C PHE A 171 9.23 7.22 -0.74
N ALA A 172 8.33 6.27 -0.52
CA ALA A 172 7.67 6.04 0.76
C ALA A 172 7.56 4.55 1.08
N LEU A 173 7.48 4.24 2.38
CA LEU A 173 6.94 2.98 2.87
C LEU A 173 5.44 3.14 3.04
N GLU A 174 4.67 2.31 2.37
CA GLU A 174 3.21 2.29 2.42
C GLU A 174 2.72 1.03 3.11
N LEU A 175 1.89 1.21 4.14
CA LEU A 175 1.16 0.16 4.80
C LEU A 175 -0.33 0.38 4.57
N ALA A 176 -0.98 -0.54 3.85
CA ALA A 176 -2.43 -0.60 3.78
C ALA A 176 -2.98 -1.67 4.73
N GLN A 177 -3.98 -1.30 5.56
CA GLN A 177 -4.66 -2.20 6.52
C GLN A 177 -6.16 -2.22 6.25
N GLY A 178 -6.67 -3.37 5.77
CA GLY A 178 -8.08 -3.58 5.41
C GLY A 178 -8.26 -4.70 4.39
N CYS A 179 -9.29 -4.60 3.54
CA CYS A 179 -9.53 -5.59 2.50
C CYS A 179 -8.58 -5.38 1.31
N ILE A 180 -7.42 -6.03 1.32
CA ILE A 180 -6.42 -5.89 0.24
C ILE A 180 -6.93 -6.43 -1.11
N PRO A 181 -7.60 -7.60 -1.21
CA PRO A 181 -8.17 -8.05 -2.48
C PRO A 181 -9.20 -7.07 -3.07
N CYS A 182 -9.83 -6.23 -2.24
CA CYS A 182 -10.78 -5.22 -2.70
C CYS A 182 -10.12 -4.08 -3.53
N MET A 183 -8.79 -3.96 -3.47
CA MET A 183 -8.02 -2.99 -4.26
C MET A 183 -7.73 -3.48 -5.69
N LEU A 184 -7.79 -4.80 -5.94
CA LEU A 184 -7.48 -5.40 -7.25
C LEU A 184 -8.33 -4.86 -8.41
N PRO A 185 -9.67 -4.65 -8.27
CA PRO A 185 -10.48 -4.09 -9.36
C PRO A 185 -10.02 -2.70 -9.79
N PHE A 186 -9.57 -1.86 -8.84
CA PHE A 186 -9.04 -0.54 -9.14
C PHE A 186 -7.75 -0.64 -9.95
N GLY A 187 -6.76 -1.41 -9.51
CA GLY A 187 -5.52 -1.62 -10.24
C GLY A 187 -5.72 -2.27 -11.62
N PHE A 188 -6.67 -3.20 -11.75
CA PHE A 188 -7.04 -3.79 -13.05
C PHE A 188 -7.61 -2.75 -14.01
N LEU A 189 -8.56 -1.93 -13.55
CA LEU A 189 -9.16 -0.88 -14.38
C LEU A 189 -8.10 0.13 -14.83
N GLU A 190 -7.20 0.57 -13.95
CA GLU A 190 -6.09 1.45 -14.31
C GLU A 190 -5.19 0.83 -15.38
N ALA A 191 -4.82 -0.44 -15.25
CA ALA A 191 -4.03 -1.13 -16.25
C ALA A 191 -4.74 -1.21 -17.61
N VAL A 192 -6.05 -1.48 -17.62
CA VAL A 192 -6.85 -1.63 -18.85
C VAL A 192 -7.14 -0.29 -19.54
N THR A 193 -7.47 0.74 -18.75
CA THR A 193 -8.00 2.01 -19.30
C THR A 193 -6.95 3.09 -19.47
N SER A 194 -5.78 2.97 -18.82
CA SER A 194 -4.76 4.00 -18.79
C SER A 194 -3.45 3.55 -19.45
N THR A 195 -2.76 2.58 -18.85
CA THR A 195 -1.39 2.24 -19.26
C THR A 195 -1.29 1.11 -20.25
N MET A 196 -2.25 0.20 -20.31
CA MET A 196 -2.20 -1.08 -21.06
C MET A 196 -1.00 -1.97 -20.66
N ASP A 197 -0.39 -1.71 -19.51
CA ASP A 197 0.75 -2.50 -19.00
C ASP A 197 0.26 -3.76 -18.27
N TYR A 198 -0.27 -4.69 -19.06
CA TYR A 198 -0.73 -5.99 -18.55
C TYR A 198 0.40 -6.83 -17.97
N GLN A 199 1.63 -6.60 -18.42
CA GLN A 199 2.80 -7.35 -17.96
C GLN A 199 3.11 -6.97 -16.50
N SER A 200 3.24 -5.69 -16.17
CA SER A 200 3.47 -5.24 -14.80
C SER A 200 2.31 -5.61 -13.88
N PHE A 201 1.06 -5.43 -14.35
CA PHE A 201 -0.12 -5.85 -13.60
C PHE A 201 -0.11 -7.37 -13.31
N GLY A 202 0.16 -8.19 -14.33
CA GLY A 202 0.25 -9.66 -14.17
C GLY A 202 1.35 -10.08 -13.18
N ARG A 203 2.53 -9.44 -13.23
CA ARG A 203 3.61 -9.67 -12.26
C ARG A 203 3.19 -9.27 -10.84
N THR A 204 2.56 -8.12 -10.69
CA THR A 204 2.02 -7.66 -9.40
C THR A 204 1.06 -8.68 -8.79
N VAL A 205 0.10 -9.16 -9.59
CA VAL A 205 -0.87 -10.17 -9.16
C VAL A 205 -0.17 -11.46 -8.73
N LEU A 206 0.80 -11.95 -9.51
CA LEU A 206 1.54 -13.18 -9.19
C LEU A 206 2.38 -13.05 -7.92
N ILE A 207 3.11 -11.95 -7.74
CA ILE A 207 3.92 -11.69 -6.54
C ILE A 207 2.99 -11.58 -5.32
N THR A 208 1.93 -10.78 -5.43
CA THR A 208 0.95 -10.60 -4.36
C THR A 208 0.27 -11.92 -3.97
N ALA A 209 -0.17 -12.72 -4.94
CA ALA A 209 -0.80 -14.01 -4.70
C ALA A 209 0.15 -15.01 -4.02
N ARG A 210 1.44 -15.02 -4.40
CA ARG A 210 2.47 -15.82 -3.76
C ARG A 210 2.62 -15.45 -2.28
N HIS A 211 2.75 -14.16 -1.96
CA HIS A 211 2.86 -13.69 -0.58
C HIS A 211 1.60 -13.99 0.22
N MET A 212 0.41 -13.72 -0.33
CA MET A 212 -0.86 -14.05 0.32
C MET A 212 -0.99 -15.55 0.60
N GLY A 213 -0.62 -16.40 -0.37
CA GLY A 213 -0.66 -17.87 -0.20
C GLY A 213 0.25 -18.34 0.92
N LEU A 214 1.48 -17.84 0.99
CA LEU A 214 2.43 -18.17 2.05
C LEU A 214 1.92 -17.69 3.43
N ASN A 215 1.38 -16.49 3.51
CA ASN A 215 0.83 -15.95 4.75
C ASN A 215 -0.42 -16.72 5.21
N LEU A 216 -1.31 -17.11 4.28
CA LEU A 216 -2.47 -17.96 4.60
C LEU A 216 -2.06 -19.31 5.18
N LEU A 217 -0.99 -19.96 4.64
CA LEU A 217 -0.46 -21.20 5.18
C LEU A 217 0.08 -21.04 6.61
N GLN A 218 0.45 -19.83 7.02
CA GLN A 218 0.90 -19.49 8.37
C GLN A 218 -0.25 -18.99 9.28
N GLY A 219 -1.49 -19.02 8.81
CA GLY A 219 -2.68 -18.56 9.54
C GLY A 219 -2.86 -17.04 9.57
N LYS A 220 -2.16 -16.32 8.70
CA LYS A 220 -2.30 -14.87 8.54
C LYS A 220 -3.30 -14.54 7.42
N LEU A 221 -4.42 -13.89 7.76
CA LEU A 221 -5.40 -13.37 6.82
C LEU A 221 -5.00 -11.98 6.31
#